data_41804b7d9e54d1cea28bc8d5cdc934d0
#
_entry.id   41804b7d9e54d1cea28bc8d5cdc934d0
#
_cell.length_a   1.000
_cell.length_b   1.000
_cell.length_c   1.000
_cell.angle_alpha   90.00
_cell.angle_beta   90.00
_cell.angle_gamma   90.00
#
_symmetry.space_group_name_H-M   'P 1'
#
loop_
_entity.id
_entity.type
_entity.pdbx_description
1 polymer ?
#
loop_
_entity_poly.entity_id
_entity_poly.type
_entity_poly.pdbx_seq_one_letter_code
_entity_poly.pdbx_strand_id
1 'polypeptide(L)'
;MKSKIFAILLLFAFVFTSCNGYGTKLKYQKTEVYYTSKVDKKEAEKLGDFLVSSGFADDNEKSVQLSKNEDSGNYEFRMVTTKEAAESETYVTIFKIFSQQISDSVFNKSPVDFHVCDNTFKTLKVIPFEARNDSLQ
;
A
#
# COMPACT_ATOMS: atom_id res chain seq x y z
N MET A 1 -26.87 36.49 -4.43
CA MET A 1 -26.78 35.25 -5.22
C MET A 1 -25.37 34.91 -5.66
N LYS A 2 -24.55 35.86 -6.07
CA LYS A 2 -23.15 35.60 -6.48
C LYS A 2 -22.24 35.14 -5.33
N SER A 3 -22.53 35.51 -4.08
CA SER A 3 -21.74 35.14 -2.92
C SER A 3 -21.91 33.65 -2.50
N LYS A 4 -23.06 33.06 -2.80
CA LYS A 4 -23.32 31.65 -2.46
C LYS A 4 -22.63 30.66 -3.41
N ILE A 5 -22.52 31.06 -4.70
CA ILE A 5 -21.80 30.26 -5.70
C ILE A 5 -20.29 30.31 -5.44
N PHE A 6 -19.82 31.48 -4.99
CA PHE A 6 -18.38 31.64 -4.64
C PHE A 6 -17.98 30.82 -3.40
N ALA A 7 -18.88 30.77 -2.42
CA ALA A 7 -18.64 29.94 -1.21
C ALA A 7 -18.59 28.43 -1.51
N ILE A 8 -19.43 27.97 -2.45
CA ILE A 8 -19.45 26.58 -2.88
C ILE A 8 -18.17 26.20 -3.65
N LEU A 9 -17.69 27.12 -4.50
CA LEU A 9 -16.43 26.94 -5.23
C LEU A 9 -15.21 26.92 -4.30
N LEU A 10 -15.23 27.72 -3.23
CA LEU A 10 -14.17 27.70 -2.22
C LEU A 10 -14.16 26.40 -1.41
N LEU A 11 -15.35 25.86 -1.12
CA LEU A 11 -15.47 24.60 -0.40
C LEU A 11 -14.93 23.42 -1.24
N PHE A 12 -15.14 23.47 -2.56
CA PHE A 12 -14.66 22.45 -3.48
C PHE A 12 -13.12 22.48 -3.63
N ALA A 13 -12.52 23.68 -3.60
CA ALA A 13 -11.07 23.84 -3.62
C ALA A 13 -10.40 23.28 -2.34
N PHE A 14 -11.10 23.30 -1.21
CA PHE A 14 -10.57 22.79 0.06
C PHE A 14 -10.45 21.26 0.08
N VAL A 15 -11.30 20.54 -0.68
CA VAL A 15 -11.25 19.08 -0.78
C VAL A 15 -9.99 18.61 -1.54
N PHE A 16 -9.49 19.40 -2.49
CA PHE A 16 -8.27 19.08 -3.24
C PHE A 16 -6.98 19.33 -2.46
N THR A 17 -6.99 20.14 -1.41
CA THR A 17 -5.79 20.44 -0.61
C THR A 17 -5.58 19.47 0.54
N SER A 18 -6.49 18.51 0.75
CA SER A 18 -6.35 17.47 1.79
C SER A 18 -5.58 16.23 1.31
N CYS A 19 -4.99 16.24 0.10
CA CYS A 19 -4.07 15.21 -0.35
C CYS A 19 -2.75 15.34 0.42
N ASN A 20 -2.52 14.45 1.38
CA ASN A 20 -1.36 14.46 2.27
C ASN A 20 -0.05 14.00 1.61
N GLY A 21 0.07 14.00 0.27
CA GLY A 21 1.27 13.55 -0.42
C GLY A 21 1.49 12.04 -0.45
N TYR A 22 0.61 11.26 0.17
CA TYR A 22 0.67 9.79 0.17
C TYR A 22 0.04 9.16 -1.08
N GLY A 23 -0.55 9.97 -1.93
CA GLY A 23 -1.29 9.53 -3.10
C GLY A 23 -2.79 9.49 -2.88
N THR A 24 -3.50 8.79 -3.76
CA THR A 24 -4.96 8.64 -3.68
C THR A 24 -5.32 7.54 -2.69
N LYS A 25 -6.35 7.76 -1.89
CA LYS A 25 -6.78 6.82 -0.85
C LYS A 25 -8.01 6.04 -1.28
N LEU A 26 -7.93 4.73 -1.15
CA LEU A 26 -9.06 3.81 -1.18
C LEU A 26 -9.23 3.21 0.22
N LYS A 27 -10.43 2.81 0.57
CA LYS A 27 -10.70 2.22 1.88
C LYS A 27 -11.36 0.86 1.74
N TYR A 28 -10.80 -0.13 2.42
CA TYR A 28 -11.28 -1.50 2.46
C TYR A 28 -11.44 -1.91 3.93
N GLN A 29 -12.69 -1.97 4.39
CA GLN A 29 -13.00 -2.11 5.81
C GLN A 29 -12.32 -0.98 6.61
N LYS A 30 -11.44 -1.27 7.55
CA LYS A 30 -10.66 -0.25 8.29
C LYS A 30 -9.25 -0.09 7.75
N THR A 31 -8.94 -0.67 6.61
CA THR A 31 -7.64 -0.53 5.94
C THR A 31 -7.68 0.60 4.91
N GLU A 32 -6.78 1.54 5.04
CA GLU A 32 -6.55 2.59 4.06
C GLU A 32 -5.47 2.14 3.09
N VAL A 33 -5.79 2.15 1.80
CA VAL A 33 -4.85 1.81 0.72
C VAL A 33 -4.58 3.09 -0.06
N TYR A 34 -3.39 3.66 0.12
CA TYR A 34 -2.92 4.77 -0.69
C TYR A 34 -2.21 4.22 -1.92
N TYR A 35 -2.30 4.91 -3.04
CA TYR A 35 -1.51 4.57 -4.22
C TYR A 35 -0.96 5.83 -4.88
N THR A 36 0.29 5.72 -5.32
CA THR A 36 1.00 6.84 -5.95
C THR A 36 0.67 6.90 -7.45
N SER A 37 1.08 7.99 -8.10
CA SER A 37 0.89 8.16 -9.55
C SER A 37 1.63 7.13 -10.40
N LYS A 38 2.52 6.33 -9.81
CA LYS A 38 3.29 5.29 -10.50
C LYS A 38 2.50 4.01 -10.73
N VAL A 39 1.36 3.86 -10.06
CA VAL A 39 0.45 2.73 -10.22
C VAL A 39 -0.91 3.26 -10.60
N ASP A 40 -1.71 2.46 -11.29
CA ASP A 40 -3.05 2.86 -11.65
C ASP A 40 -4.08 2.43 -10.60
N LYS A 41 -5.28 2.98 -10.71
CA LYS A 41 -6.36 2.70 -9.78
C LYS A 41 -6.75 1.22 -9.78
N LYS A 42 -6.73 0.56 -10.95
CA LYS A 42 -7.09 -0.86 -11.07
C LYS A 42 -6.11 -1.75 -10.31
N GLU A 43 -4.83 -1.43 -10.36
CA GLU A 43 -3.80 -2.14 -9.60
C GLU A 43 -4.05 -2.01 -8.10
N ALA A 44 -4.36 -0.81 -7.63
CA ALA A 44 -4.68 -0.54 -6.24
C ALA A 44 -5.98 -1.25 -5.80
N GLU A 45 -7.00 -1.28 -6.66
CA GLU A 45 -8.25 -1.99 -6.38
C GLU A 45 -8.04 -3.51 -6.27
N LYS A 46 -7.24 -4.09 -7.15
CA LYS A 46 -6.88 -5.51 -7.07
C LYS A 46 -6.17 -5.83 -5.76
N LEU A 47 -5.25 -4.96 -5.35
CA LEU A 47 -4.58 -5.12 -4.06
C LEU A 47 -5.59 -5.05 -2.91
N GLY A 48 -6.47 -4.07 -2.92
CA GLY A 48 -7.49 -3.91 -1.89
C GLY A 48 -8.40 -5.13 -1.78
N ASP A 49 -8.86 -5.66 -2.90
CA ASP A 49 -9.68 -6.87 -2.94
C ASP A 49 -8.93 -8.09 -2.35
N PHE A 50 -7.65 -8.21 -2.66
CA PHE A 50 -6.80 -9.26 -2.09
C PHE A 50 -6.63 -9.08 -0.58
N LEU A 51 -6.44 -7.85 -0.10
CA LEU A 51 -6.30 -7.57 1.32
C LEU A 51 -7.56 -7.96 2.10
N VAL A 52 -8.74 -7.81 1.49
CA VAL A 52 -10.00 -8.29 2.09
C VAL A 52 -10.05 -9.81 2.07
N SER A 53 -9.83 -10.43 0.93
CA SER A 53 -9.96 -11.89 0.77
C SER A 53 -8.93 -12.68 1.58
N SER A 54 -7.74 -12.11 1.79
CA SER A 54 -6.68 -12.74 2.60
C SER A 54 -6.88 -12.58 4.10
N GLY A 55 -7.83 -11.74 4.53
CA GLY A 55 -8.05 -11.42 5.93
C GLY A 55 -7.11 -10.36 6.50
N PHE A 56 -6.25 -9.77 5.69
CA PHE A 56 -5.40 -8.65 6.12
C PHE A 56 -6.25 -7.45 6.52
N ALA A 57 -7.19 -7.07 5.67
CA ALA A 57 -8.18 -6.04 5.99
C ALA A 57 -9.24 -6.63 6.92
N ASP A 58 -9.35 -6.07 8.10
CA ASP A 58 -10.23 -6.54 9.17
C ASP A 58 -10.78 -5.36 9.98
N ASP A 59 -11.20 -5.60 11.21
CA ASP A 59 -11.74 -4.57 12.11
C ASP A 59 -10.66 -3.67 12.73
N ASN A 60 -9.40 -3.97 12.50
CA ASN A 60 -8.29 -3.14 12.98
C ASN A 60 -7.86 -2.13 11.92
N GLU A 61 -7.55 -0.92 12.35
CA GLU A 61 -7.06 0.13 11.47
C GLU A 61 -5.64 -0.20 10.98
N LYS A 62 -5.47 -0.16 9.65
CA LYS A 62 -4.19 -0.35 9.00
C LYS A 62 -4.04 0.65 7.87
N SER A 63 -2.81 1.03 7.58
CA SER A 63 -2.49 1.91 6.46
C SER A 63 -1.38 1.29 5.62
N VAL A 64 -1.62 1.19 4.33
CA VAL A 64 -0.65 0.69 3.36
C VAL A 64 -0.57 1.65 2.18
N GLN A 65 0.55 1.62 1.48
CA GLN A 65 0.75 2.39 0.26
C GLN A 65 1.31 1.50 -0.83
N LEU A 66 0.72 1.57 -2.01
CA LEU A 66 1.20 0.89 -3.20
C LEU A 66 1.94 1.88 -4.09
N SER A 67 3.16 1.54 -4.46
CA SER A 67 4.00 2.34 -5.35
C SER A 67 4.81 1.41 -6.26
N LYS A 68 5.63 2.01 -7.12
CA LYS A 68 6.64 1.31 -7.93
C LYS A 68 7.98 2.00 -7.77
N ASN A 69 9.04 1.20 -7.70
CA ASN A 69 10.40 1.73 -7.74
C ASN A 69 10.74 2.17 -9.16
N GLU A 70 11.27 3.38 -9.31
CA GLU A 70 11.61 3.95 -10.63
C GLU A 70 12.75 3.21 -11.31
N ASP A 71 13.71 2.71 -10.53
CA ASP A 71 14.91 2.07 -11.06
C ASP A 71 14.66 0.60 -11.42
N SER A 72 14.07 -0.18 -10.52
CA SER A 72 13.84 -1.61 -10.70
C SER A 72 12.52 -1.93 -11.41
N GLY A 73 11.53 -1.04 -11.32
CA GLY A 73 10.16 -1.31 -11.78
C GLY A 73 9.38 -2.24 -10.84
N ASN A 74 9.96 -2.68 -9.74
CA ASN A 74 9.27 -3.53 -8.77
C ASN A 74 8.14 -2.77 -8.09
N TYR A 75 7.03 -3.46 -7.82
CA TYR A 75 6.01 -2.91 -6.94
C TYR A 75 6.58 -2.79 -5.53
N GLU A 76 6.10 -1.79 -4.81
CA GLU A 76 6.41 -1.59 -3.40
C GLU A 76 5.12 -1.66 -2.60
N PHE A 77 5.00 -2.67 -1.75
CA PHE A 77 3.95 -2.74 -0.74
C PHE A 77 4.51 -2.15 0.55
N ARG A 78 4.01 -1.00 0.90
CA ARG A 78 4.52 -0.17 1.99
C ARG A 78 3.52 -0.19 3.14
N MET A 79 3.90 -0.74 4.28
CA MET A 79 2.99 -0.94 5.41
C MET A 79 3.47 -0.15 6.63
N VAL A 80 2.55 0.60 7.24
CA VAL A 80 2.80 1.24 8.51
C VAL A 80 2.78 0.19 9.63
N THR A 81 3.88 0.06 10.33
CA THR A 81 4.00 -0.83 11.49
C THR A 81 5.13 -0.34 12.39
N THR A 82 5.51 -1.15 13.38
CA THR A 82 6.49 -0.74 14.36
C THR A 82 7.91 -1.08 13.94
N LYS A 83 8.88 -0.34 14.50
CA LYS A 83 10.30 -0.63 14.31
C LYS A 83 10.66 -2.03 14.83
N GLU A 84 10.05 -2.45 15.92
CA GLU A 84 10.25 -3.77 16.50
C GLU A 84 9.86 -4.88 15.53
N ALA A 85 8.78 -4.71 14.78
CA ALA A 85 8.39 -5.64 13.73
C ALA A 85 9.44 -5.72 12.62
N ALA A 86 10.04 -4.59 12.24
CA ALA A 86 11.11 -4.55 11.24
C ALA A 86 12.36 -5.32 11.68
N GLU A 87 12.61 -5.40 12.96
CA GLU A 87 13.81 -6.05 13.54
C GLU A 87 13.55 -7.53 13.90
N SER A 88 12.31 -7.99 13.89
CA SER A 88 11.94 -9.37 14.24
C SER A 88 12.10 -10.30 13.05
N GLU A 89 12.91 -11.32 13.18
CA GLU A 89 13.09 -12.35 12.13
C GLU A 89 11.78 -13.05 11.79
N THR A 90 10.93 -13.29 12.79
CA THR A 90 9.62 -13.89 12.58
C THR A 90 8.73 -13.01 11.71
N TYR A 91 8.63 -11.73 12.01
CA TYR A 91 7.85 -10.80 11.20
C TYR A 91 8.43 -10.61 9.81
N VAL A 92 9.75 -10.52 9.69
CA VAL A 92 10.42 -10.41 8.38
C VAL A 92 10.06 -11.61 7.49
N THR A 93 10.06 -12.81 8.06
CA THR A 93 9.65 -14.04 7.33
C THR A 93 8.19 -13.94 6.88
N ILE A 94 7.29 -13.51 7.77
CA ILE A 94 5.87 -13.32 7.44
C ILE A 94 5.72 -12.30 6.31
N PHE A 95 6.43 -11.20 6.36
CA PHE A 95 6.38 -10.16 5.33
C PHE A 95 6.89 -10.64 3.98
N LYS A 96 7.94 -11.46 3.96
CA LYS A 96 8.42 -12.11 2.72
C LYS A 96 7.35 -13.00 2.09
N ILE A 97 6.71 -13.83 2.90
CA ILE A 97 5.64 -14.71 2.44
C ILE A 97 4.46 -13.89 1.92
N PHE A 98 4.11 -12.82 2.61
CA PHE A 98 3.02 -11.93 2.20
C PHE A 98 3.32 -11.25 0.87
N SER A 99 4.55 -10.77 0.66
CA SER A 99 4.99 -10.23 -0.64
C SER A 99 4.84 -11.24 -1.77
N GLN A 100 5.20 -12.49 -1.54
CA GLN A 100 5.04 -13.56 -2.52
C GLN A 100 3.56 -13.80 -2.87
N GLN A 101 2.69 -13.79 -1.86
CA GLN A 101 1.25 -13.92 -2.06
C GLN A 101 0.66 -12.76 -2.87
N ILE A 102 1.08 -11.53 -2.56
CA ILE A 102 0.66 -10.35 -3.33
C ILE A 102 1.14 -10.47 -4.78
N SER A 103 2.39 -10.82 -4.98
CA SER A 103 2.97 -11.02 -6.31
C SER A 103 2.16 -12.04 -7.13
N ASP A 104 1.89 -13.21 -6.54
CA ASP A 104 1.17 -14.28 -7.22
C ASP A 104 -0.30 -13.93 -7.49
N SER A 105 -0.97 -13.33 -6.52
CA SER A 105 -2.43 -13.15 -6.55
C SER A 105 -2.87 -11.84 -7.20
N VAL A 106 -2.04 -10.80 -7.14
CA VAL A 106 -2.42 -9.45 -7.58
C VAL A 106 -1.68 -9.03 -8.83
N PHE A 107 -0.37 -9.28 -8.91
CA PHE A 107 0.50 -8.69 -9.92
C PHE A 107 1.11 -9.71 -10.89
N ASN A 108 0.46 -10.83 -11.09
CA ASN A 108 0.85 -11.83 -12.09
C ASN A 108 2.33 -12.23 -11.99
N LYS A 109 2.81 -12.49 -10.76
CA LYS A 109 4.18 -12.88 -10.43
C LYS A 109 5.23 -11.77 -10.59
N SER A 110 4.82 -10.53 -10.78
CA SER A 110 5.75 -9.40 -10.78
C SER A 110 6.35 -9.20 -9.38
N PRO A 111 7.63 -8.84 -9.28
CA PRO A 111 8.28 -8.63 -7.99
C PRO A 111 7.60 -7.56 -7.14
N VAL A 112 7.44 -7.85 -5.85
CA VAL A 112 6.87 -6.94 -4.86
C VAL A 112 7.83 -6.85 -3.67
N ASP A 113 8.48 -5.70 -3.52
CA ASP A 113 9.30 -5.44 -2.35
C ASP A 113 8.41 -4.99 -1.19
N PHE A 114 8.69 -5.49 0.00
CA PHE A 114 7.94 -5.12 1.20
C PHE A 114 8.71 -4.01 1.94
N HIS A 115 8.06 -2.87 2.16
CA HIS A 115 8.62 -1.77 2.93
C HIS A 115 7.91 -1.67 4.28
N VAL A 116 8.67 -1.83 5.35
CA VAL A 116 8.19 -1.49 6.69
C VAL A 116 8.35 0.01 6.86
N CYS A 117 7.27 0.71 7.18
CA CYS A 117 7.24 2.17 7.22
C CYS A 117 6.74 2.69 8.57
N ASP A 118 7.17 3.91 8.92
CA ASP A 118 6.58 4.66 10.01
C ASP A 118 5.21 5.23 9.59
N ASN A 119 4.56 5.96 10.48
CA ASN A 119 3.23 6.52 10.26
C ASN A 119 3.18 7.64 9.21
N THR A 120 4.32 8.05 8.67
CA THR A 120 4.43 9.00 7.55
C THR A 120 4.83 8.32 6.25
N PHE A 121 4.80 7.00 6.20
CA PHE A 121 5.28 6.17 5.09
C PHE A 121 6.76 6.34 4.80
N LYS A 122 7.55 6.79 5.77
CA LYS A 122 9.00 6.75 5.66
C LYS A 122 9.47 5.31 5.86
N THR A 123 10.27 4.80 4.92
CA THR A 123 10.79 3.43 4.99
C THR A 123 11.78 3.27 6.14
N LEU A 124 11.49 2.33 7.03
CA LEU A 124 12.38 1.89 8.11
C LEU A 124 13.22 0.71 7.69
N LYS A 125 12.65 -0.20 6.89
CA LYS A 125 13.34 -1.38 6.39
C LYS A 125 12.72 -1.82 5.06
N VAL A 126 13.57 -2.19 4.11
CA VAL A 126 13.17 -2.84 2.87
C VAL A 126 13.42 -4.34 3.00
N ILE A 127 12.42 -5.13 2.70
CA ILE A 127 12.53 -6.57 2.58
C ILE A 127 12.38 -6.89 1.09
N PRO A 128 13.50 -7.16 0.37
CA PRO A 128 13.44 -7.39 -1.07
C PRO A 128 12.62 -8.63 -1.41
N PHE A 129 11.97 -8.58 -2.56
CA PHE A 129 11.21 -9.72 -3.08
C PHE A 129 12.14 -10.92 -3.29
N GLU A 130 11.70 -12.07 -2.80
CA GLU A 130 12.33 -13.36 -3.09
C GLU A 130 11.30 -14.24 -3.77
N ALA A 131 11.61 -14.67 -5.00
CA ALA A 131 10.72 -15.59 -5.71
C ALA A 131 10.57 -16.90 -4.92
N ARG A 132 9.34 -17.44 -4.93
CA ARG A 132 9.08 -18.75 -4.32
C ARG A 132 9.87 -19.82 -5.05
N ASN A 133 10.58 -20.65 -4.31
CA ASN A 133 11.38 -21.70 -4.90
C ASN A 133 10.51 -22.96 -5.11
N ASP A 134 9.89 -23.03 -6.28
CA ASP A 134 9.01 -24.15 -6.65
C ASP A 134 9.77 -25.47 -6.93
N SER A 135 11.13 -25.42 -6.96
CA SER A 135 11.95 -26.59 -7.27
C SER A 135 12.11 -27.57 -6.12
N LEU A 136 11.51 -27.30 -4.96
CA LEU A 136 11.56 -28.17 -3.78
C LEU A 136 10.25 -28.93 -3.52
N GLN A 137 9.36 -28.96 -4.51
CA GLN A 137 8.12 -29.75 -4.43
C GLN A 137 8.28 -31.12 -5.07
#